data_6b379a698f0e576f97adab4f56eb3eba
#
_entry.id   6b379a698f0e576f97adab4f56eb3eba
#
_cell.length_a   1.000
_cell.length_b   1.000
_cell.length_c   1.000
_cell.angle_alpha   90.00
_cell.angle_beta   90.00
_cell.angle_gamma   90.00
#
_symmetry.space_group_name_H-M   'P 1'
#
loop_
_entity.id
_entity.type
_entity.pdbx_description
1 polymer ?
#
loop_
_entity_poly.entity_id
_entity_poly.type
_entity_poly.pdbx_seq_one_letter_code
_entity_poly.pdbx_strand_id
1 'polypeptide(L)'
;MRISTKGRYALRLMLDLAEHQGDGCVSLKDVAQRQDISKKYLEQIVPTLSRAGFLLTNRGYQGGYRLARRPEDYTARDILRLTEGSLAPVACLDCEVNTCPRSANCPTLPLWQGLDRVIEDYLAGVTLQDLIDRQRDRKSTRLNSSHMLES
;
A
#
# COMPACT_ATOMS: atom_id res chain seq x y z
N MET A 1 -14.53 2.85 -8.95
CA MET A 1 -13.41 2.61 -8.02
C MET A 1 -12.18 3.36 -8.47
N ARG A 2 -11.53 4.01 -7.53
CA ARG A 2 -10.31 4.76 -7.80
C ARG A 2 -9.46 4.80 -6.53
N ILE A 3 -8.24 4.34 -6.61
CA ILE A 3 -7.32 4.39 -5.46
C ILE A 3 -6.88 5.84 -5.26
N SER A 4 -7.05 6.35 -4.05
CA SER A 4 -6.73 7.74 -3.72
C SER A 4 -5.22 7.98 -3.66
N THR A 5 -4.85 9.26 -3.69
CA THR A 5 -3.47 9.67 -3.47
C THR A 5 -2.97 9.20 -2.09
N LYS A 6 -3.84 9.27 -1.07
CA LYS A 6 -3.53 8.79 0.28
C LYS A 6 -3.12 7.31 0.27
N GLY A 7 -3.88 6.47 -0.44
CA GLY A 7 -3.59 5.04 -0.56
C GLY A 7 -2.28 4.77 -1.26
N ARG A 8 -2.04 5.44 -2.39
CA ARG A 8 -0.80 5.29 -3.15
C ARG A 8 0.41 5.73 -2.33
N TYR A 9 0.31 6.84 -1.62
CA TYR A 9 1.41 7.36 -0.81
C TYR A 9 1.64 6.53 0.45
N ALA A 10 0.58 5.95 1.02
CA ALA A 10 0.73 5.01 2.15
C ALA A 10 1.56 3.80 1.73
N LEU A 11 1.30 3.24 0.55
CA LEU A 11 2.10 2.13 0.01
C LEU A 11 3.57 2.54 -0.18
N ARG A 12 3.82 3.72 -0.75
CA ARG A 12 5.18 4.21 -0.95
C ARG A 12 5.91 4.43 0.37
N LEU A 13 5.21 4.97 1.38
CA LEU A 13 5.77 5.13 2.72
C LEU A 13 6.15 3.78 3.34
N MET A 14 5.25 2.82 3.30
CA MET A 14 5.49 1.49 3.86
C MET A 14 6.67 0.79 3.16
N LEU A 15 6.76 0.91 1.84
CA LEU A 15 7.88 0.36 1.08
C LEU A 15 9.21 1.03 1.45
N ASP A 16 9.20 2.35 1.58
CA ASP A 16 10.41 3.10 1.95
C ASP A 16 10.93 2.65 3.32
N LEU A 17 10.03 2.52 4.29
CA LEU A 17 10.40 2.04 5.61
C LEU A 17 10.97 0.62 5.54
N ALA A 18 10.33 -0.26 4.77
CA ALA A 18 10.79 -1.65 4.62
C ALA A 18 12.20 -1.72 4.04
N GLU A 19 12.52 -0.83 3.11
CA GLU A 19 13.83 -0.84 2.44
C GLU A 19 14.93 -0.17 3.25
N HIS A 20 14.61 0.80 4.12
CA HIS A 20 15.61 1.68 4.74
C HIS A 20 15.68 1.58 6.26
N GLN A 21 14.77 0.87 6.93
CA GLN A 21 14.76 0.84 8.40
C GLN A 21 15.93 0.05 9.01
N GLY A 22 16.41 -0.99 8.33
CA GLY A 22 17.44 -1.86 8.92
C GLY A 22 17.00 -2.33 10.30
N ASP A 23 17.85 -2.09 11.32
CA ASP A 23 17.54 -2.39 12.72
C ASP A 23 17.01 -1.18 13.49
N GLY A 24 16.80 -0.06 12.80
CA GLY A 24 16.39 1.21 13.42
C GLY A 24 15.11 1.77 12.87
N CYS A 25 14.94 3.07 13.05
CA CYS A 25 13.80 3.82 12.55
C CYS A 25 14.21 4.77 11.43
N VAL A 26 13.23 5.18 10.62
CA VAL A 26 13.42 6.12 9.50
C VAL A 26 12.62 7.38 9.79
N SER A 27 13.25 8.54 9.62
CA SER A 27 12.56 9.82 9.81
C SER A 27 11.62 10.11 8.63
N LEU A 28 10.52 10.81 8.90
CA LEU A 28 9.61 11.24 7.82
C LEU A 28 10.29 12.22 6.87
N LYS A 29 11.25 12.99 7.35
CA LYS A 29 12.03 13.91 6.50
C LYS A 29 12.77 13.13 5.41
N ASP A 30 13.39 12.02 5.76
CA ASP A 30 14.12 11.18 4.82
C ASP A 30 13.17 10.53 3.81
N VAL A 31 12.03 10.02 4.28
CA VAL A 31 11.01 9.44 3.40
C VAL A 31 10.48 10.49 2.43
N ALA A 32 10.16 11.68 2.93
CA ALA A 32 9.66 12.78 2.12
C ALA A 32 10.63 13.12 0.99
N GLN A 33 11.91 13.17 1.31
CA GLN A 33 12.96 13.50 0.35
C GLN A 33 13.12 12.41 -0.71
N ARG A 34 13.18 11.13 -0.29
CA ARG A 34 13.34 10.00 -1.24
C ARG A 34 12.13 9.80 -2.12
N GLN A 35 10.93 9.99 -1.58
CA GLN A 35 9.68 9.71 -2.30
C GLN A 35 9.10 10.94 -3.00
N ASP A 36 9.68 12.10 -2.80
CA ASP A 36 9.17 13.38 -3.31
C ASP A 36 7.71 13.60 -2.91
N ILE A 37 7.43 13.38 -1.62
CA ILE A 37 6.13 13.61 -0.99
C ILE A 37 6.35 14.63 0.13
N SER A 38 5.41 15.58 0.30
CA SER A 38 5.56 16.55 1.38
C SER A 38 5.53 15.85 2.74
N LYS A 39 6.41 16.28 3.64
CA LYS A 39 6.45 15.78 5.01
C LYS A 39 5.10 15.98 5.72
N LYS A 40 4.46 17.12 5.48
CA LYS A 40 3.16 17.43 6.04
C LYS A 40 2.09 16.41 5.62
N TYR A 41 2.13 15.99 4.36
CA TYR A 41 1.19 14.98 3.86
C TYR A 41 1.45 13.62 4.51
N LEU A 42 2.71 13.23 4.66
CA LEU A 42 3.08 12.00 5.36
C LEU A 42 2.61 12.02 6.81
N GLU A 43 2.70 13.18 7.48
CA GLU A 43 2.21 13.34 8.84
C GLU A 43 0.70 13.15 8.96
N GLN A 44 -0.06 13.32 7.88
CA GLN A 44 -1.49 13.04 7.83
C GLN A 44 -1.80 11.56 7.63
N ILE A 45 -0.92 10.81 6.96
CA ILE A 45 -1.10 9.38 6.69
C ILE A 45 -0.68 8.53 7.89
N VAL A 46 0.41 8.88 8.53
CA VAL A 46 1.01 8.12 9.64
C VAL A 46 0.02 7.78 10.76
N PRO A 47 -0.84 8.69 11.24
CA PRO A 47 -1.78 8.34 12.31
C PRO A 47 -2.70 7.18 11.95
N THR A 48 -3.16 7.09 10.71
CA THR A 48 -4.02 6.00 10.25
C THR A 48 -3.28 4.65 10.35
N LEU A 49 -2.04 4.61 9.91
CA LEU A 49 -1.22 3.40 9.94
C LEU A 49 -0.82 3.02 11.37
N SER A 50 -0.46 4.02 12.18
CA SER A 50 -0.05 3.79 13.57
C SER A 50 -1.20 3.27 14.44
N ARG A 51 -2.40 3.81 14.25
CA ARG A 51 -3.58 3.35 15.00
C ARG A 51 -3.96 1.91 14.67
N ALA A 52 -3.68 1.48 13.45
CA ALA A 52 -3.92 0.10 13.04
C ALA A 52 -2.81 -0.86 13.50
N GLY A 53 -1.79 -0.36 14.18
CA GLY A 53 -0.68 -1.19 14.64
C GLY A 53 0.31 -1.56 13.53
N PHE A 54 0.32 -0.83 12.43
CA PHE A 54 1.21 -1.11 11.29
C PHE A 54 2.59 -0.49 11.44
N LEU A 55 2.72 0.55 12.26
CA LEU A 55 3.98 1.27 12.47
C LEU A 55 4.32 1.33 13.94
N LEU A 56 5.60 1.25 14.25
CA LEU A 56 6.17 1.57 15.56
C LEU A 56 6.86 2.92 15.46
N THR A 57 6.73 3.71 16.52
CA THR A 57 7.31 5.05 16.61
C THR A 57 8.41 5.06 17.65
N ASN A 58 9.55 5.69 17.32
CA ASN A 58 10.60 5.99 18.28
C ASN A 58 10.74 7.52 18.36
N ARG A 59 10.60 8.06 19.56
CA ARG A 59 10.75 9.49 19.82
C ARG A 59 12.18 9.80 20.25
N GLY A 60 12.64 11.03 19.92
CA GLY A 60 13.93 11.55 20.35
C GLY A 60 14.97 11.57 19.25
N TYR A 61 16.23 11.65 19.63
CA TYR A 61 17.37 11.67 18.71
C TYR A 61 17.40 10.36 17.91
N GLN A 62 17.50 10.46 16.60
CA GLN A 62 17.39 9.34 15.66
C GLN A 62 15.99 8.66 15.71
N GLY A 63 14.99 9.41 16.13
CA GLY A 63 13.60 8.95 16.13
C GLY A 63 13.02 8.87 14.73
N GLY A 64 11.89 8.21 14.63
CA GLY A 64 11.18 8.03 13.38
C GLY A 64 10.21 6.88 13.47
N TYR A 65 10.01 6.22 12.33
CA TYR A 65 9.05 5.12 12.21
C TYR A 65 9.71 3.88 11.65
N ARG A 66 9.16 2.73 12.03
CA ARG A 66 9.54 1.45 11.47
C ARG A 66 8.32 0.56 11.35
N LEU A 67 8.42 -0.49 10.55
CA LEU A 67 7.35 -1.46 10.45
C LEU A 67 7.22 -2.26 11.74
N ALA A 68 5.98 -2.54 12.15
CA ALA A 68 5.70 -3.35 13.33
C ALA A 68 5.91 -4.85 13.07
N ARG A 69 5.88 -5.26 11.79
CA ARG A 69 6.02 -6.64 11.35
C ARG A 69 6.98 -6.71 10.17
N ARG A 70 7.29 -7.92 9.72
CA ARG A 70 8.13 -8.13 8.54
C ARG A 70 7.40 -7.70 7.26
N PRO A 71 8.11 -7.27 6.21
CA PRO A 71 7.47 -6.85 4.95
C PRO A 71 6.57 -7.92 4.33
N GLU A 72 6.89 -9.20 4.50
CA GLU A 72 6.06 -10.30 4.00
C GLU A 72 4.74 -10.48 4.75
N ASP A 73 4.58 -9.83 5.90
CA ASP A 73 3.36 -9.90 6.72
C ASP A 73 2.32 -8.82 6.37
N TYR A 74 2.66 -7.91 5.45
CA TYR A 74 1.74 -6.86 4.98
C TYR A 74 1.33 -7.14 3.54
N THR A 75 0.03 -7.13 3.26
CA THR A 75 -0.46 -7.19 1.89
C THR A 75 -0.87 -5.80 1.41
N ALA A 76 -0.89 -5.61 0.09
CA ALA A 76 -1.41 -4.38 -0.51
C ALA A 76 -2.86 -4.15 -0.08
N ARG A 77 -3.64 -5.23 0.04
CA ARG A 77 -5.02 -5.17 0.52
C ARG A 77 -5.11 -4.58 1.93
N ASP A 78 -4.26 -5.04 2.85
CA ASP A 78 -4.27 -4.56 4.24
C ASP A 78 -4.06 -3.05 4.30
N ILE A 79 -3.08 -2.54 3.57
CA ILE A 79 -2.73 -1.13 3.57
C ILE A 79 -3.81 -0.29 2.90
N LEU A 80 -4.28 -0.72 1.72
CA LEU A 80 -5.29 0.03 0.97
C LEU A 80 -6.64 0.05 1.67
N ARG A 81 -7.03 -1.01 2.36
CA ARG A 81 -8.28 -1.00 3.14
C ARG A 81 -8.26 0.02 4.26
N LEU A 82 -7.12 0.25 4.88
CA LEU A 82 -7.00 1.27 5.92
C LEU A 82 -7.21 2.68 5.38
N THR A 83 -6.68 2.95 4.18
CA THR A 83 -6.73 4.30 3.60
C THR A 83 -8.00 4.57 2.82
N GLU A 84 -8.54 3.56 2.14
CA GLU A 84 -9.70 3.71 1.27
C GLU A 84 -11.02 3.35 1.95
N GLY A 85 -10.98 2.54 3.02
CA GLY A 85 -12.16 1.98 3.65
C GLY A 85 -12.70 0.79 2.85
N SER A 86 -13.26 1.05 1.67
CA SER A 86 -13.76 0.00 0.77
C SER A 86 -12.92 -0.06 -0.50
N LEU A 87 -12.68 -1.27 -0.99
CA LEU A 87 -12.01 -1.51 -2.28
C LEU A 87 -13.00 -1.98 -3.35
N ALA A 88 -14.29 -1.92 -3.06
CA ALA A 88 -15.34 -2.37 -3.96
C ALA A 88 -15.39 -1.51 -5.23
N PRO A 89 -15.62 -2.12 -6.40
CA PRO A 89 -15.69 -1.39 -7.67
C PRO A 89 -16.96 -0.56 -7.83
N VAL A 90 -18.01 -0.87 -7.07
CA VAL A 90 -19.29 -0.15 -7.12
C VAL A 90 -19.82 0.08 -5.71
N ALA A 91 -20.62 1.15 -5.54
CA ALA A 91 -21.12 1.56 -4.23
C ALA A 91 -22.01 0.51 -3.56
N CYS A 92 -22.74 -0.28 -4.30
CA CYS A 92 -23.63 -1.30 -3.73
C CYS A 92 -22.87 -2.45 -3.05
N LEU A 93 -21.57 -2.55 -3.24
CA LEU A 93 -20.71 -3.54 -2.58
C LEU A 93 -19.82 -2.93 -1.49
N ASP A 94 -19.98 -1.65 -1.18
CA ASP A 94 -19.15 -0.97 -0.16
C ASP A 94 -19.42 -1.48 1.26
N CYS A 95 -20.58 -2.06 1.52
CA CYS A 95 -20.99 -2.60 2.82
C CYS A 95 -21.15 -4.12 2.73
N GLU A 96 -21.03 -4.80 3.88
CA GLU A 96 -21.22 -6.25 3.97
C GLU A 96 -22.63 -6.66 3.50
N VAL A 97 -23.63 -5.83 3.80
CA VAL A 97 -25.00 -6.05 3.37
C VAL A 97 -25.31 -5.10 2.22
N ASN A 98 -25.74 -5.67 1.09
CA ASN A 98 -26.14 -4.89 -0.07
C ASN A 98 -27.51 -4.26 0.17
N THR A 99 -27.54 -2.93 0.34
CA THR A 99 -28.76 -2.16 0.61
C THR A 99 -29.42 -1.62 -0.66
N CYS A 100 -28.90 -1.93 -1.84
CA CYS A 100 -29.48 -1.49 -3.10
C CYS A 100 -30.87 -2.11 -3.30
N PRO A 101 -31.93 -1.31 -3.59
CA PRO A 101 -33.26 -1.87 -3.80
C PRO A 101 -33.36 -2.88 -4.93
N ARG A 102 -32.40 -2.89 -5.86
CA ARG A 102 -32.37 -3.81 -6.99
C ARG A 102 -31.48 -5.02 -6.76
N SER A 103 -30.89 -5.18 -5.56
CA SER A 103 -29.92 -6.23 -5.30
C SER A 103 -30.41 -7.64 -5.61
N ALA A 104 -31.67 -7.94 -5.32
CA ALA A 104 -32.27 -9.26 -5.56
C ALA A 104 -32.42 -9.61 -7.04
N ASN A 105 -32.59 -8.59 -7.92
CA ASN A 105 -32.91 -8.77 -9.33
C ASN A 105 -31.95 -8.05 -10.28
N CYS A 106 -30.83 -7.55 -9.76
CA CYS A 106 -29.88 -6.80 -10.59
C CYS A 106 -29.10 -7.75 -11.50
N PRO A 107 -29.26 -7.65 -12.85
CA PRO A 107 -28.60 -8.58 -13.77
C PRO A 107 -27.08 -8.37 -13.84
N THR A 108 -26.57 -7.18 -13.43
CA THR A 108 -25.14 -6.89 -13.46
C THR A 108 -24.43 -7.12 -12.12
N LEU A 109 -25.17 -7.36 -11.04
CA LEU A 109 -24.57 -7.58 -9.72
C LEU A 109 -23.55 -8.73 -9.70
N PRO A 110 -23.79 -9.89 -10.33
CA PRO A 110 -22.80 -10.98 -10.35
C PRO A 110 -21.48 -10.56 -11.02
N LEU A 111 -21.53 -9.69 -12.03
CA LEU A 111 -20.32 -9.16 -12.67
C LEU A 111 -19.50 -8.35 -11.67
N TRP A 112 -20.14 -7.44 -10.93
CA TRP A 112 -19.45 -6.60 -9.97
C TRP A 112 -18.93 -7.40 -8.78
N GLN A 113 -19.67 -8.40 -8.32
CA GLN A 113 -19.23 -9.31 -7.28
C GLN A 113 -17.98 -10.10 -7.72
N GLY A 114 -17.96 -10.56 -8.95
CA GLY A 114 -16.80 -11.25 -9.52
C GLY A 114 -15.59 -10.35 -9.62
N LEU A 115 -15.79 -9.11 -10.09
CA LEU A 115 -14.70 -8.13 -10.17
C LEU A 115 -14.16 -7.79 -8.79
N ASP A 116 -15.05 -7.57 -7.81
CA ASP A 116 -14.66 -7.29 -6.43
C ASP A 116 -13.77 -8.42 -5.87
N ARG A 117 -14.16 -9.67 -6.13
CA ARG A 117 -13.39 -10.83 -5.68
C ARG A 117 -12.00 -10.86 -6.31
N VAL A 118 -11.89 -10.56 -7.61
CA VAL A 118 -10.60 -10.51 -8.30
C VAL A 118 -9.71 -9.43 -7.71
N ILE A 119 -10.27 -8.23 -7.45
CA ILE A 119 -9.52 -7.13 -6.83
C ILE A 119 -9.02 -7.54 -5.45
N GLU A 120 -9.90 -8.07 -4.60
CA GLU A 120 -9.57 -8.49 -3.23
C GLU A 120 -8.50 -9.59 -3.24
N ASP A 121 -8.67 -10.60 -4.05
CA ASP A 121 -7.74 -11.74 -4.12
C ASP A 121 -6.38 -11.31 -4.66
N TYR A 122 -6.36 -10.46 -5.69
CA TYR A 122 -5.11 -9.96 -6.25
C TYR A 122 -4.33 -9.15 -5.22
N LEU A 123 -4.99 -8.19 -4.57
CA LEU A 123 -4.33 -7.33 -3.58
C LEU A 123 -3.91 -8.10 -2.32
N ALA A 124 -4.67 -9.13 -1.94
CA ALA A 124 -4.32 -10.00 -0.81
C ALA A 124 -3.11 -10.90 -1.12
N GLY A 125 -2.85 -11.15 -2.40
CA GLY A 125 -1.71 -11.97 -2.83
C GLY A 125 -0.41 -11.19 -3.05
N VAL A 126 -0.42 -9.87 -2.92
CA VAL A 126 0.76 -9.03 -3.13
C VAL A 126 1.22 -8.46 -1.79
N THR A 127 2.42 -8.85 -1.35
CA THR A 127 3.00 -8.37 -0.10
C THR A 127 3.95 -7.19 -0.35
N LEU A 128 4.33 -6.48 0.72
CA LEU A 128 5.39 -5.47 0.61
C LEU A 128 6.69 -6.08 0.13
N GLN A 129 7.00 -7.30 0.59
CA GLN A 129 8.21 -7.99 0.14
C GLN A 129 8.15 -8.26 -1.37
N ASP A 130 7.00 -8.67 -1.89
CA ASP A 130 6.81 -8.87 -3.33
C ASP A 130 7.11 -7.59 -4.13
N LEU A 131 6.66 -6.45 -3.63
CA LEU A 131 6.89 -5.16 -4.28
C LEU A 131 8.38 -4.76 -4.25
N ILE A 132 9.05 -5.03 -3.14
CA ILE A 132 10.50 -4.82 -3.00
C ILE A 132 11.24 -5.69 -4.03
N ASP A 133 10.87 -6.96 -4.11
CA ASP A 133 11.50 -7.92 -5.03
C ASP A 133 11.28 -7.51 -6.49
N ARG A 134 10.07 -7.07 -6.85
CA ARG A 134 9.77 -6.56 -8.20
C ARG A 134 10.61 -5.33 -8.53
N GLN A 135 10.81 -4.44 -7.58
CA GLN A 135 11.64 -3.24 -7.77
C GLN A 135 13.10 -3.61 -8.02
N ARG A 136 13.63 -4.56 -7.27
CA ARG A 136 15.00 -5.08 -7.45
C ARG A 136 15.17 -5.73 -8.82
N ASP A 137 14.22 -6.53 -9.24
CA ASP A 137 14.22 -7.18 -10.55
C ASP A 137 14.21 -6.14 -11.69
N ARG A 138 13.42 -5.07 -11.56
CA ARG A 138 13.38 -3.99 -12.55
C ARG A 138 14.72 -3.26 -12.65
N LYS A 139 15.38 -2.99 -11.53
CA LYS A 139 16.71 -2.37 -11.52
C LYS A 139 17.74 -3.28 -12.15
N SER A 140 17.73 -4.57 -11.84
CA SER A 140 18.63 -5.57 -12.43
C SER A 140 18.43 -5.66 -13.93
N THR A 141 17.20 -5.70 -14.43
CA THR A 141 16.87 -5.74 -15.85
C THR A 141 17.37 -4.50 -16.58
N ARG A 142 17.23 -3.31 -15.96
CA ARG A 142 17.76 -2.07 -16.54
C ARG A 142 19.27 -2.08 -16.67
N LEU A 143 19.97 -2.55 -15.65
CA LEU A 143 21.43 -2.68 -15.67
C LEU A 143 21.89 -3.65 -16.77
N ASN A 144 21.22 -4.78 -16.89
CA ASN A 144 21.54 -5.77 -17.92
C ASN A 144 21.28 -5.22 -19.33
N SER A 145 20.19 -4.48 -19.53
CA SER A 145 19.89 -3.85 -20.82
C SER A 145 20.93 -2.80 -21.19
N SER A 146 21.38 -1.98 -20.23
CA SER A 146 22.43 -1.00 -20.45
C SER A 146 23.75 -1.67 -20.82
N HIS A 147 24.08 -2.78 -20.18
CA HIS A 147 25.28 -3.54 -20.45
C HIS A 147 25.30 -4.14 -21.87
N MET A 148 24.14 -4.63 -22.32
CA MET A 148 24.00 -5.16 -23.68
C MET A 148 24.15 -4.09 -24.77
N LEU A 149 23.74 -2.85 -24.47
CA LEU A 149 23.82 -1.75 -25.41
C LEU A 149 25.25 -1.18 -25.53
N GLU A 150 26.10 -1.37 -24.54
CA GLU A 150 27.48 -0.91 -24.52
C GLU A 150 28.46 -1.91 -25.18
N SER A 151 28.01 -3.11 -25.43
CA SER A 151 28.82 -4.14 -26.07
C SER A 151 28.49 -4.27 -27.55
#